data_8c26dd7afe4592e0ec886eb612afa2c4
#
_entry.id   8c26dd7afe4592e0ec886eb612afa2c4
#
_cell.length_a   1.000
_cell.length_b   1.000
_cell.length_c   1.000
_cell.angle_alpha   90.00
_cell.angle_beta   90.00
_cell.angle_gamma   90.00
#
_symmetry.space_group_name_H-M   'P 1'
#
loop_
_entity.id
_entity.type
_entity.pdbx_description
1 polymer ?
#
loop_
_entity_poly.entity_id
_entity_poly.type
_entity_poly.pdbx_seq_one_letter_code
_entity_poly.pdbx_strand_id
1 'polypeptide(L)'
;AGPMFKILMERFKAAEDNPKRFKFKLAYKQHTPEIVSFMEQHSSKSYMEADFSSNDKTQVKDVIELELMFMARLGAPKWFLKLHRLSNRFSAYNTKYGVSAIVENALPTGATDTTFRNSFWNLVIFNSWAYKYKVSGAIVCVLGDDMVAGLPRRVRRAAYHYQQVAKLARMDAKVTTGRSLHCMHFLSKHFVPVTRGDNAHVMLPFIGKVLAKFNARPNGNQGVTDDEYMAGKSLSHCYEYRYCHLLRDLFVRRANNHLRLSGGKFSMEGMTYHVRQFSTHKGLIEQMLSGATSWPDLVTSEDLSLHWITLADLTFTDVFPLIESVVLTDRFGILDNEALKRLVDY
;
A
#
# COMPACT_ATOMS: atom_id res chain seq x y z
N ALA A 1 4.06 17.04 -15.66
CA ALA A 1 3.02 16.93 -14.61
C ALA A 1 3.57 16.32 -13.32
N GLY A 2 4.37 15.25 -13.38
CA GLY A 2 4.89 14.54 -12.21
C GLY A 2 5.49 15.39 -11.09
N PRO A 3 6.42 16.33 -11.37
CA PRO A 3 6.99 17.20 -10.33
C PRO A 3 5.95 18.06 -9.60
N MET A 4 4.94 18.58 -10.33
CA MET A 4 3.88 19.38 -9.72
C MET A 4 3.02 18.54 -8.77
N PHE A 5 2.65 17.29 -9.13
CA PHE A 5 1.88 16.43 -8.24
C PHE A 5 2.67 16.04 -7.00
N LYS A 6 3.99 15.91 -7.05
CA LYS A 6 4.81 15.73 -5.85
C LYS A 6 4.68 16.92 -4.90
N ILE A 7 4.75 18.14 -5.41
CA ILE A 7 4.56 19.36 -4.61
C ILE A 7 3.14 19.41 -4.00
N LEU A 8 2.13 19.09 -4.80
CA LEU A 8 0.74 19.06 -4.32
C LEU A 8 0.52 17.98 -3.24
N MET A 9 1.15 16.81 -3.38
CA MET A 9 1.11 15.75 -2.35
C MET A 9 1.75 16.20 -1.04
N GLU A 10 2.90 16.88 -1.08
CA GLU A 10 3.55 17.42 0.12
C GLU A 10 2.67 18.47 0.82
N ARG A 11 2.05 19.37 0.04
CA ARG A 11 1.12 20.38 0.57
C ARG A 11 -0.16 19.74 1.12
N PHE A 12 -0.65 18.69 0.48
CA PHE A 12 -1.79 17.93 0.95
C PHE A 12 -1.47 17.24 2.28
N LYS A 13 -0.30 16.64 2.38
CA LYS A 13 0.18 16.03 3.62
C LYS A 13 0.30 17.07 4.74
N ALA A 14 0.79 18.26 4.48
CA ALA A 14 0.87 19.34 5.47
C ALA A 14 -0.50 19.78 6.04
N ALA A 15 -1.61 19.46 5.35
CA ALA A 15 -2.96 19.73 5.84
C ALA A 15 -3.44 18.77 6.93
N GLU A 16 -2.68 17.69 7.23
CA GLU A 16 -2.97 16.75 8.33
C GLU A 16 -3.04 17.45 9.70
N ASP A 17 -2.28 18.52 9.86
CA ASP A 17 -2.14 19.23 11.15
C ASP A 17 -3.34 20.12 11.52
N ASN A 18 -4.36 20.23 10.66
CA ASN A 18 -5.53 21.06 10.91
C ASN A 18 -6.88 20.32 10.79
N PRO A 19 -7.15 19.30 11.64
CA PRO A 19 -8.37 18.51 11.58
C PRO A 19 -9.54 19.23 12.30
N LYS A 20 -10.69 19.36 11.63
CA LYS A 20 -11.91 19.93 12.26
C LYS A 20 -12.83 18.87 12.89
N ARG A 21 -12.93 17.66 12.36
CA ARG A 21 -13.87 16.62 12.82
C ARG A 21 -13.23 15.27 13.08
N PHE A 22 -12.29 14.89 12.25
CA PHE A 22 -11.52 13.67 12.35
C PHE A 22 -10.07 13.99 12.05
N LYS A 23 -9.16 13.17 12.53
CA LYS A 23 -7.75 13.27 12.15
C LYS A 23 -7.52 12.39 10.95
N PHE A 24 -6.75 12.86 9.97
CA PHE A 24 -6.31 12.03 8.87
C PHE A 24 -4.79 12.01 8.75
N LYS A 25 -4.29 10.95 8.17
CA LYS A 25 -2.90 10.80 7.77
C LYS A 25 -2.84 10.37 6.31
N LEU A 26 -2.05 11.08 5.53
CA LEU A 26 -1.72 10.68 4.17
C LEU A 26 -0.47 9.80 4.22
N ALA A 27 -0.59 8.52 3.85
CA ALA A 27 0.54 7.58 3.94
C ALA A 27 1.63 7.81 2.88
N TYR A 28 1.61 8.96 2.22
CA TYR A 28 2.61 9.37 1.25
C TYR A 28 3.95 9.61 1.92
N LYS A 29 4.97 8.82 1.51
CA LYS A 29 6.31 8.83 2.12
C LYS A 29 6.27 8.66 3.65
N GLN A 30 5.44 7.76 4.13
CA GLN A 30 5.41 7.37 5.54
C GLN A 30 6.02 6.00 5.71
N HIS A 31 6.76 5.81 6.80
CA HIS A 31 7.22 4.50 7.22
C HIS A 31 6.08 3.72 7.88
N THR A 32 6.10 2.39 7.74
CA THR A 32 5.07 1.54 8.34
C THR A 32 4.88 1.72 9.85
N PRO A 33 5.93 1.89 10.67
CA PRO A 33 5.76 2.18 12.09
C PRO A 33 4.99 3.48 12.38
N GLU A 34 5.16 4.52 11.56
CA GLU A 34 4.44 5.79 11.71
C GLU A 34 2.94 5.64 11.41
N ILE A 35 2.60 4.77 10.44
CA ILE A 35 1.20 4.45 10.12
C ILE A 35 0.58 3.69 11.29
N VAL A 36 1.28 2.67 11.81
CA VAL A 36 0.82 1.89 12.96
C VAL A 36 0.63 2.79 14.17
N SER A 37 1.65 3.58 14.53
CA SER A 37 1.58 4.53 15.65
C SER A 37 0.39 5.48 15.52
N PHE A 38 0.12 6.01 14.33
CA PHE A 38 -1.06 6.85 14.09
C PHE A 38 -2.36 6.10 14.33
N MET A 39 -2.48 4.87 13.86
CA MET A 39 -3.70 4.05 14.04
C MET A 39 -3.91 3.63 15.50
N GLU A 40 -2.84 3.48 16.29
CA GLU A 40 -2.88 3.08 17.70
C GLU A 40 -3.04 4.25 18.67
N GLN A 41 -2.63 5.47 18.30
CA GLN A 41 -2.74 6.68 19.14
C GLN A 41 -4.16 6.98 19.62
N HIS A 42 -5.17 6.42 18.94
CA HIS A 42 -6.55 6.65 19.27
C HIS A 42 -7.15 5.36 19.82
N SER A 43 -7.84 5.48 20.94
CA SER A 43 -8.63 4.41 21.55
C SER A 43 -9.80 3.98 20.67
N SER A 44 -9.52 3.64 19.40
CA SER A 44 -10.51 3.14 18.45
C SER A 44 -11.14 1.87 18.99
N LYS A 45 -12.46 1.77 18.92
CA LYS A 45 -13.22 0.61 19.39
C LYS A 45 -13.74 -0.25 18.24
N SER A 46 -13.52 0.20 17.03
CA SER A 46 -13.79 -0.53 15.79
C SER A 46 -12.95 0.07 14.66
N TYR A 47 -12.73 -0.74 13.64
CA TYR A 47 -11.97 -0.35 12.48
C TYR A 47 -12.78 -0.59 11.21
N MET A 48 -12.45 0.13 10.17
CA MET A 48 -13.05 0.03 8.86
C MET A 48 -11.98 0.20 7.80
N GLU A 49 -12.00 -0.64 6.79
CA GLU A 49 -11.26 -0.43 5.55
C GLU A 49 -12.24 -0.28 4.40
N ALA A 50 -11.87 0.45 3.39
CA ALA A 50 -12.62 0.57 2.15
C ALA A 50 -11.68 0.48 0.95
N ASP A 51 -12.09 -0.32 -0.02
CA ASP A 51 -11.46 -0.47 -1.31
C ASP A 51 -12.46 -0.06 -2.39
N PHE A 52 -12.02 0.75 -3.35
CA PHE A 52 -12.89 1.25 -4.41
C PHE A 52 -12.67 0.49 -5.71
N SER A 53 -13.67 -0.27 -6.13
CA SER A 53 -13.61 -0.95 -7.41
C SER A 53 -13.70 0.06 -8.57
N SER A 54 -12.77 -0.05 -9.52
CA SER A 54 -12.77 0.76 -10.75
C SER A 54 -12.81 2.29 -10.52
N ASN A 55 -12.15 2.78 -9.47
CA ASN A 55 -12.10 4.21 -9.13
C ASN A 55 -11.76 5.10 -10.33
N ASP A 56 -10.84 4.66 -11.18
CA ASP A 56 -10.40 5.37 -12.38
C ASP A 56 -11.52 5.64 -13.40
N LYS A 57 -12.60 4.83 -13.40
CA LYS A 57 -13.72 4.93 -14.34
C LYS A 57 -14.86 5.81 -13.87
N THR A 58 -14.89 6.17 -12.60
CA THR A 58 -16.05 6.85 -11.98
C THR A 58 -15.94 8.36 -11.99
N GLN A 59 -14.86 8.90 -12.53
CA GLN A 59 -14.62 10.33 -12.54
C GLN A 59 -15.48 11.04 -13.58
N VAL A 60 -16.34 11.93 -13.10
CA VAL A 60 -17.22 12.76 -13.92
C VAL A 60 -16.78 14.23 -13.87
N LYS A 61 -17.35 15.07 -14.75
CA LYS A 61 -16.97 16.47 -14.87
C LYS A 61 -16.98 17.24 -13.52
N ASP A 62 -18.01 17.05 -12.71
CA ASP A 62 -18.13 17.75 -11.42
C ASP A 62 -17.04 17.34 -10.43
N VAL A 63 -16.62 16.07 -10.49
CA VAL A 63 -15.49 15.52 -9.76
C VAL A 63 -14.21 16.27 -10.11
N ILE A 64 -13.93 16.45 -11.39
CA ILE A 64 -12.74 17.14 -11.89
C ILE A 64 -12.74 18.62 -11.45
N GLU A 65 -13.88 19.28 -11.50
CA GLU A 65 -13.97 20.69 -11.05
C GLU A 65 -13.66 20.81 -9.55
N LEU A 66 -14.11 19.88 -8.72
CA LEU A 66 -13.79 19.85 -7.30
C LEU A 66 -12.30 19.58 -7.04
N GLU A 67 -11.69 18.67 -7.81
CA GLU A 67 -10.23 18.45 -7.78
C GLU A 67 -9.45 19.71 -8.13
N LEU A 68 -9.85 20.41 -9.20
CA LEU A 68 -9.21 21.66 -9.62
C LEU A 68 -9.32 22.74 -8.55
N MET A 69 -10.47 22.86 -7.90
CA MET A 69 -10.66 23.77 -6.76
C MET A 69 -9.73 23.40 -5.60
N PHE A 70 -9.58 22.13 -5.30
CA PHE A 70 -8.68 21.66 -4.25
C PHE A 70 -7.22 21.91 -4.60
N MET A 71 -6.78 21.58 -5.82
CA MET A 71 -5.44 21.88 -6.30
C MET A 71 -5.12 23.39 -6.25
N ALA A 72 -6.10 24.24 -6.62
CA ALA A 72 -5.95 25.68 -6.51
C ALA A 72 -5.71 26.14 -5.07
N ARG A 73 -6.44 25.58 -4.11
CA ARG A 73 -6.25 25.84 -2.66
C ARG A 73 -4.89 25.35 -2.15
N LEU A 74 -4.36 24.28 -2.72
CA LEU A 74 -3.00 23.83 -2.47
C LEU A 74 -1.94 24.66 -3.19
N GLY A 75 -2.34 25.71 -3.93
CA GLY A 75 -1.45 26.66 -4.59
C GLY A 75 -0.95 26.19 -5.95
N ALA A 76 -1.71 25.35 -6.67
CA ALA A 76 -1.42 25.04 -8.06
C ALA A 76 -1.57 26.28 -8.94
N PRO A 77 -0.62 26.58 -9.85
CA PRO A 77 -0.70 27.74 -10.70
C PRO A 77 -1.79 27.58 -11.78
N LYS A 78 -2.39 28.71 -12.20
CA LYS A 78 -3.52 28.73 -13.16
C LYS A 78 -3.22 27.97 -14.46
N TRP A 79 -2.01 28.08 -14.99
CA TRP A 79 -1.62 27.38 -16.20
C TRP A 79 -1.65 25.85 -16.01
N PHE A 80 -1.25 25.35 -14.84
CA PHE A 80 -1.26 23.93 -14.53
C PHE A 80 -2.70 23.41 -14.41
N LEU A 81 -3.59 24.15 -13.72
CA LEU A 81 -5.01 23.80 -13.63
C LEU A 81 -5.68 23.72 -15.00
N LYS A 82 -5.35 24.66 -15.91
CA LYS A 82 -5.85 24.62 -17.29
C LYS A 82 -5.34 23.39 -18.03
N LEU A 83 -4.04 23.09 -17.93
CA LEU A 83 -3.44 21.90 -18.54
C LEU A 83 -4.07 20.62 -17.98
N HIS A 84 -4.24 20.52 -16.67
CA HIS A 84 -4.86 19.36 -16.02
C HIS A 84 -6.30 19.17 -16.49
N ARG A 85 -7.09 20.23 -16.61
CA ARG A 85 -8.45 20.15 -17.17
C ARG A 85 -8.45 19.59 -18.59
N LEU A 86 -7.54 20.02 -19.44
CA LEU A 86 -7.41 19.53 -20.80
C LEU A 86 -6.98 18.06 -20.87
N SER A 87 -6.13 17.61 -19.94
CA SER A 87 -5.63 16.22 -19.90
C SER A 87 -6.70 15.18 -19.52
N ASN A 88 -7.87 15.60 -19.02
CA ASN A 88 -9.00 14.71 -18.78
C ASN A 88 -9.77 14.31 -20.04
N ARG A 89 -9.33 14.78 -21.20
CA ARG A 89 -9.80 14.29 -22.51
C ARG A 89 -8.60 13.69 -23.24
N PHE A 90 -8.66 12.41 -23.55
CA PHE A 90 -7.57 11.69 -24.20
C PHE A 90 -8.11 10.63 -25.19
N SER A 91 -7.27 10.24 -26.13
CA SER A 91 -7.56 9.13 -27.03
C SER A 91 -7.09 7.81 -26.43
N ALA A 92 -7.96 6.86 -26.32
CA ALA A 92 -7.64 5.47 -25.98
C ALA A 92 -7.59 4.64 -27.26
N TYR A 93 -6.57 3.81 -27.41
CA TYR A 93 -6.37 2.94 -28.55
C TYR A 93 -6.11 1.52 -28.12
N ASN A 94 -6.84 0.58 -28.70
CA ASN A 94 -6.64 -0.85 -28.49
C ASN A 94 -5.97 -1.43 -29.75
N THR A 95 -4.67 -1.72 -29.64
CA THR A 95 -3.87 -2.24 -30.75
C THR A 95 -4.35 -3.60 -31.24
N LYS A 96 -4.87 -4.45 -30.34
CA LYS A 96 -5.31 -5.81 -30.69
C LYS A 96 -6.55 -5.81 -31.62
N TYR A 97 -7.44 -4.85 -31.44
CA TYR A 97 -8.70 -4.78 -32.18
C TYR A 97 -8.79 -3.60 -33.15
N GLY A 98 -7.74 -2.76 -33.24
CA GLY A 98 -7.71 -1.58 -34.10
C GLY A 98 -8.79 -0.54 -33.76
N VAL A 99 -9.28 -0.54 -32.52
CA VAL A 99 -10.35 0.36 -32.09
C VAL A 99 -9.77 1.56 -31.36
N SER A 100 -10.24 2.77 -31.71
CA SER A 100 -9.93 4.00 -30.99
C SER A 100 -11.18 4.67 -30.45
N ALA A 101 -11.07 5.30 -29.30
CA ALA A 101 -12.16 6.07 -28.69
C ALA A 101 -11.59 7.35 -28.03
N ILE A 102 -12.37 8.42 -28.06
CA ILE A 102 -12.09 9.59 -27.24
C ILE A 102 -12.75 9.36 -25.88
N VAL A 103 -11.95 9.42 -24.83
CA VAL A 103 -12.41 9.26 -23.45
C VAL A 103 -12.38 10.64 -22.80
N GLU A 104 -13.49 11.00 -22.17
CA GLU A 104 -13.61 12.25 -21.42
C GLU A 104 -13.92 11.96 -19.96
N ASN A 105 -13.30 12.75 -19.08
CA ASN A 105 -13.51 12.70 -17.63
C ASN A 105 -13.20 11.35 -16.97
N ALA A 106 -12.24 10.58 -17.50
CA ALA A 106 -11.72 9.38 -16.85
C ALA A 106 -10.25 9.58 -16.46
N LEU A 107 -9.81 8.82 -15.47
CA LEU A 107 -8.41 8.78 -15.05
C LEU A 107 -7.73 7.59 -15.72
N PRO A 108 -6.70 7.81 -16.58
CA PRO A 108 -5.93 6.70 -17.11
C PRO A 108 -5.19 5.99 -15.99
N THR A 109 -5.32 4.66 -15.89
CA THR A 109 -4.57 3.85 -14.93
C THR A 109 -3.06 4.07 -15.13
N GLY A 110 -2.36 4.37 -14.05
CA GLY A 110 -0.92 4.66 -14.08
C GLY A 110 -0.58 6.12 -14.46
N ALA A 111 -1.55 7.02 -14.57
CA ALA A 111 -1.29 8.45 -14.68
C ALA A 111 -0.52 8.98 -13.47
N THR A 112 0.28 10.03 -13.66
CA THR A 112 1.16 10.60 -12.61
C THR A 112 0.40 11.21 -11.42
N ASP A 113 -0.88 11.44 -11.56
CA ASP A 113 -1.80 12.03 -10.60
C ASP A 113 -2.74 11.02 -9.92
N THR A 114 -2.74 9.76 -10.33
CA THR A 114 -3.66 8.73 -9.81
C THR A 114 -3.64 8.68 -8.28
N THR A 115 -2.47 8.60 -7.66
CA THR A 115 -2.37 8.54 -6.18
C THR A 115 -2.92 9.79 -5.52
N PHE A 116 -2.65 10.98 -6.07
CA PHE A 116 -3.16 12.25 -5.55
C PHE A 116 -4.69 12.30 -5.62
N ARG A 117 -5.24 12.01 -6.80
CA ARG A 117 -6.69 12.08 -7.06
C ARG A 117 -7.44 11.06 -6.22
N ASN A 118 -7.00 9.83 -6.20
CA ASN A 118 -7.65 8.77 -5.42
C ASN A 118 -7.59 9.06 -3.90
N SER A 119 -6.45 9.54 -3.38
CA SER A 119 -6.35 9.96 -1.97
C SER A 119 -7.31 11.10 -1.63
N PHE A 120 -7.42 12.09 -2.52
CA PHE A 120 -8.35 13.20 -2.35
C PHE A 120 -9.80 12.70 -2.28
N TRP A 121 -10.19 11.82 -3.21
CA TRP A 121 -11.56 11.25 -3.25
C TRP A 121 -11.87 10.40 -2.05
N ASN A 122 -10.96 9.59 -1.60
CA ASN A 122 -11.11 8.82 -0.36
C ASN A 122 -11.47 9.74 0.81
N LEU A 123 -10.73 10.84 0.97
CA LEU A 123 -11.00 11.81 2.04
C LEU A 123 -12.30 12.59 1.83
N VAL A 124 -12.67 12.93 0.59
CA VAL A 124 -13.96 13.59 0.31
C VAL A 124 -15.13 12.69 0.69
N ILE A 125 -15.10 11.42 0.34
CA ILE A 125 -16.15 10.46 0.67
C ILE A 125 -16.19 10.24 2.19
N PHE A 126 -15.01 10.04 2.83
CA PHE A 126 -14.93 9.89 4.27
C PHE A 126 -15.48 11.12 5.01
N ASN A 127 -15.11 12.31 4.58
CA ASN A 127 -15.64 13.56 5.15
C ASN A 127 -17.15 13.70 4.96
N SER A 128 -17.67 13.36 3.78
CA SER A 128 -19.10 13.41 3.48
C SER A 128 -19.90 12.44 4.36
N TRP A 129 -19.37 11.21 4.53
CA TRP A 129 -19.93 10.24 5.44
C TRP A 129 -19.87 10.72 6.90
N ALA A 130 -18.70 11.19 7.33
CA ALA A 130 -18.52 11.71 8.69
C ALA A 130 -19.44 12.88 8.99
N TYR A 131 -19.69 13.75 8.01
CA TYR A 131 -20.62 14.86 8.12
C TYR A 131 -22.06 14.37 8.28
N LYS A 132 -22.52 13.50 7.36
CA LYS A 132 -23.88 12.97 7.32
C LYS A 132 -24.25 12.23 8.61
N TYR A 133 -23.34 11.43 9.14
CA TYR A 133 -23.57 10.60 10.32
C TYR A 133 -23.04 11.20 11.63
N LYS A 134 -22.65 12.49 11.60
CA LYS A 134 -22.15 13.24 12.77
C LYS A 134 -20.99 12.52 13.48
N VAL A 135 -20.10 11.90 12.70
CA VAL A 135 -18.94 11.20 13.22
C VAL A 135 -17.93 12.22 13.73
N SER A 136 -17.45 12.01 14.96
CA SER A 136 -16.38 12.81 15.54
C SER A 136 -15.42 11.92 16.32
N GLY A 137 -14.13 12.25 16.33
CA GLY A 137 -13.09 11.48 16.99
C GLY A 137 -12.71 10.20 16.23
N ALA A 138 -12.99 10.14 14.95
CA ALA A 138 -12.43 9.12 14.05
C ALA A 138 -11.02 9.52 13.61
N ILE A 139 -10.24 8.52 13.20
CA ILE A 139 -8.98 8.70 12.51
C ILE A 139 -9.05 7.96 11.18
N VAL A 140 -8.34 8.43 10.16
CA VAL A 140 -8.30 7.76 8.86
C VAL A 140 -6.91 7.90 8.25
N CYS A 141 -6.38 6.79 7.74
CA CYS A 141 -5.16 6.77 6.96
C CYS A 141 -5.51 6.43 5.51
N VAL A 142 -4.97 7.18 4.55
CA VAL A 142 -5.27 7.01 3.12
C VAL A 142 -4.03 7.10 2.27
N LEU A 143 -3.99 6.31 1.19
CA LEU A 143 -3.06 6.50 0.08
C LEU A 143 -3.63 5.88 -1.19
N GLY A 144 -3.88 6.72 -2.21
CA GLY A 144 -4.56 6.25 -3.41
C GLY A 144 -5.99 5.83 -3.10
N ASP A 145 -6.36 4.67 -3.57
CA ASP A 145 -7.64 3.99 -3.33
C ASP A 145 -7.71 3.25 -1.99
N ASP A 146 -6.57 2.98 -1.37
CA ASP A 146 -6.52 2.33 -0.05
C ASP A 146 -6.90 3.28 1.08
N MET A 147 -7.75 2.80 1.98
CA MET A 147 -8.16 3.52 3.19
C MET A 147 -8.34 2.57 4.37
N VAL A 148 -7.82 2.96 5.53
CA VAL A 148 -8.12 2.34 6.83
C VAL A 148 -8.50 3.40 7.85
N ALA A 149 -9.55 3.15 8.63
CA ALA A 149 -10.04 4.10 9.63
C ALA A 149 -10.26 3.44 10.99
N GLY A 150 -9.93 4.18 12.05
CA GLY A 150 -10.28 3.87 13.43
C GLY A 150 -11.51 4.68 13.86
N LEU A 151 -12.51 4.00 14.40
CA LEU A 151 -13.82 4.57 14.70
C LEU A 151 -14.14 4.48 16.19
N PRO A 152 -14.75 5.53 16.79
CA PRO A 152 -15.34 5.42 18.11
C PRO A 152 -16.47 4.37 18.13
N ARG A 153 -16.63 3.67 19.26
CA ARG A 153 -17.65 2.62 19.41
C ARG A 153 -19.06 3.06 18.98
N ARG A 154 -19.42 4.30 19.28
CA ARG A 154 -20.74 4.88 18.99
C ARG A 154 -21.08 4.98 17.50
N VAL A 155 -20.06 5.05 16.63
CA VAL A 155 -20.24 5.24 15.18
C VAL A 155 -20.07 3.94 14.36
N ARG A 156 -19.82 2.82 15.04
CA ARG A 156 -19.65 1.52 14.36
C ARG A 156 -20.80 1.19 13.43
N ARG A 157 -22.05 1.45 13.84
CA ARG A 157 -23.23 1.22 12.99
C ARG A 157 -23.24 2.10 11.73
N ALA A 158 -22.71 3.32 11.82
CA ALA A 158 -22.64 4.23 10.69
C ALA A 158 -21.68 3.74 9.59
N ALA A 159 -20.69 2.90 9.94
CA ALA A 159 -19.76 2.31 8.96
C ALA A 159 -20.50 1.49 7.88
N TYR A 160 -21.59 0.81 8.23
CA TYR A 160 -22.40 0.05 7.27
C TYR A 160 -23.06 0.94 6.20
N HIS A 161 -23.19 2.24 6.45
CA HIS A 161 -23.74 3.18 5.49
C HIS A 161 -22.68 3.88 4.64
N TYR A 162 -21.39 3.55 4.82
CA TYR A 162 -20.30 4.14 4.06
C TYR A 162 -20.45 3.86 2.56
N GLN A 163 -20.78 2.62 2.20
CA GLN A 163 -21.03 2.23 0.80
C GLN A 163 -22.14 3.07 0.15
N GLN A 164 -23.19 3.41 0.89
CA GLN A 164 -24.30 4.24 0.38
C GLN A 164 -23.82 5.65 0.05
N VAL A 165 -22.94 6.20 0.88
CA VAL A 165 -22.35 7.52 0.64
C VAL A 165 -21.39 7.48 -0.56
N ALA A 166 -20.57 6.43 -0.67
CA ALA A 166 -19.71 6.24 -1.83
C ALA A 166 -20.52 6.13 -3.15
N LYS A 167 -21.64 5.40 -3.14
CA LYS A 167 -22.55 5.29 -4.30
C LYS A 167 -23.15 6.62 -4.73
N LEU A 168 -23.40 7.56 -3.82
CA LEU A 168 -23.83 8.91 -4.18
C LEU A 168 -22.77 9.67 -4.99
N ALA A 169 -21.48 9.36 -4.74
CA ALA A 169 -20.36 9.86 -5.54
C ALA A 169 -20.07 8.99 -6.78
N ARG A 170 -20.96 8.05 -7.12
CA ARG A 170 -20.82 7.06 -8.20
C ARG A 170 -19.62 6.12 -8.03
N MET A 171 -19.17 5.94 -6.79
CA MET A 171 -18.09 5.03 -6.45
C MET A 171 -18.64 3.77 -5.79
N ASP A 172 -18.13 2.61 -6.23
CA ASP A 172 -18.48 1.34 -5.62
C ASP A 172 -17.38 0.95 -4.62
N ALA A 173 -17.73 1.00 -3.33
CA ALA A 173 -16.80 0.70 -2.24
C ALA A 173 -17.11 -0.68 -1.64
N LYS A 174 -16.11 -1.55 -1.59
CA LYS A 174 -16.13 -2.72 -0.72
C LYS A 174 -15.66 -2.29 0.66
N VAL A 175 -16.51 -2.47 1.68
CA VAL A 175 -16.22 -2.05 3.05
C VAL A 175 -16.12 -3.25 3.96
N THR A 176 -15.00 -3.38 4.65
CA THR A 176 -14.77 -4.36 5.70
C THR A 176 -14.75 -3.66 7.05
N THR A 177 -15.35 -4.25 8.08
CA THR A 177 -15.35 -3.71 9.44
C THR A 177 -14.89 -4.75 10.44
N GLY A 178 -14.09 -4.33 11.42
CA GLY A 178 -13.56 -5.21 12.46
C GLY A 178 -13.53 -4.57 13.84
N ARG A 179 -13.32 -5.39 14.87
CA ARG A 179 -13.16 -4.92 16.25
C ARG A 179 -11.70 -4.64 16.60
N SER A 180 -10.79 -5.14 15.81
CA SER A 180 -9.36 -5.03 16.03
C SER A 180 -8.64 -4.62 14.75
N LEU A 181 -7.50 -3.95 14.91
CA LEU A 181 -6.68 -3.48 13.79
C LEU A 181 -6.11 -4.64 12.98
N HIS A 182 -5.82 -5.79 13.61
CA HIS A 182 -5.30 -6.97 12.90
C HIS A 182 -6.29 -7.60 11.90
N CYS A 183 -7.58 -7.22 11.96
CA CYS A 183 -8.56 -7.63 10.96
C CYS A 183 -8.58 -6.73 9.72
N MET A 184 -7.75 -5.70 9.68
CA MET A 184 -7.71 -4.69 8.61
C MET A 184 -6.45 -4.84 7.78
N HIS A 185 -6.56 -4.36 6.54
CA HIS A 185 -5.45 -4.31 5.60
C HIS A 185 -5.22 -2.87 5.14
N PHE A 186 -3.99 -2.56 4.78
CA PHE A 186 -3.66 -1.28 4.21
C PHE A 186 -2.37 -1.38 3.38
N LEU A 187 -2.38 -0.86 2.16
CA LEU A 187 -1.25 -0.90 1.22
C LEU A 187 -0.72 -2.33 0.97
N SER A 188 -1.62 -3.29 0.80
CA SER A 188 -1.29 -4.71 0.64
C SER A 188 -0.46 -5.28 1.81
N LYS A 189 -0.71 -4.80 3.02
CA LYS A 189 -0.06 -5.26 4.26
C LYS A 189 -1.10 -5.58 5.33
N HIS A 190 -0.78 -6.59 6.15
CA HIS A 190 -1.51 -6.91 7.37
C HIS A 190 -0.98 -6.09 8.54
N PHE A 191 -1.85 -5.75 9.48
CA PHE A 191 -1.45 -5.32 10.82
C PHE A 191 -1.30 -6.55 11.69
N VAL A 192 -0.08 -7.01 11.89
CA VAL A 192 0.20 -8.21 12.69
C VAL A 192 0.39 -7.79 14.15
N PRO A 193 -0.40 -8.36 15.10
CA PRO A 193 -0.18 -8.11 16.52
C PRO A 193 1.18 -8.63 16.95
N VAL A 194 1.84 -7.94 17.87
CA VAL A 194 3.13 -8.33 18.42
C VAL A 194 3.08 -8.31 19.93
N THR A 195 3.87 -9.19 20.55
CA THR A 195 3.96 -9.31 22.01
C THR A 195 4.99 -8.37 22.61
N ARG A 196 5.80 -7.71 21.81
CA ARG A 196 6.91 -6.81 22.20
C ARG A 196 6.98 -5.62 21.26
N GLY A 197 7.57 -4.52 21.75
CA GLY A 197 7.82 -3.30 20.99
C GLY A 197 7.00 -2.12 21.48
N ASP A 198 7.23 -0.96 20.85
CA ASP A 198 6.58 0.31 21.21
C ASP A 198 5.13 0.37 20.70
N ASN A 199 4.83 -0.36 19.63
CA ASN A 199 3.50 -0.51 19.06
C ASN A 199 2.99 -1.93 19.31
N ALA A 200 1.68 -2.08 19.47
CA ALA A 200 1.03 -3.39 19.61
C ALA A 200 0.92 -4.17 18.28
N HIS A 201 1.25 -3.52 17.14
CA HIS A 201 1.23 -4.14 15.82
C HIS A 201 2.46 -3.75 15.01
N VAL A 202 2.74 -4.57 13.99
CA VAL A 202 3.62 -4.23 12.87
C VAL A 202 2.88 -4.46 11.56
N MET A 203 3.30 -3.78 10.48
CA MET A 203 2.75 -4.02 9.14
C MET A 203 3.68 -4.93 8.36
N LEU A 204 3.18 -6.08 7.95
CA LEU A 204 3.88 -7.04 7.09
C LEU A 204 3.16 -7.17 5.74
N PRO A 205 3.89 -7.24 4.61
CA PRO A 205 3.29 -7.50 3.31
C PRO A 205 2.53 -8.84 3.30
N PHE A 206 1.53 -8.95 2.44
CA PHE A 206 0.84 -10.22 2.19
C PHE A 206 1.84 -11.24 1.63
N ILE A 207 2.25 -12.18 2.45
CA ILE A 207 3.29 -13.15 2.07
C ILE A 207 2.90 -13.94 0.82
N GLY A 208 1.66 -14.35 0.68
CA GLY A 208 1.16 -15.04 -0.50
C GLY A 208 1.34 -14.23 -1.79
N LYS A 209 0.97 -12.92 -1.78
CA LYS A 209 1.17 -12.02 -2.92
C LYS A 209 2.65 -11.78 -3.23
N VAL A 210 3.50 -11.78 -2.21
CA VAL A 210 4.95 -11.68 -2.39
C VAL A 210 5.46 -12.94 -3.07
N LEU A 211 5.16 -14.11 -2.53
CA LEU A 211 5.66 -15.40 -3.01
C LEU A 211 5.21 -15.69 -4.46
N ALA A 212 3.94 -15.43 -4.77
CA ALA A 212 3.40 -15.64 -6.13
C ALA A 212 4.19 -14.92 -7.22
N LYS A 213 4.82 -13.78 -6.90
CA LYS A 213 5.57 -12.93 -7.82
C LYS A 213 7.07 -12.87 -7.51
N PHE A 214 7.53 -13.56 -6.47
CA PHE A 214 8.90 -13.39 -5.98
C PHE A 214 9.93 -13.76 -7.01
N ASN A 215 9.78 -14.92 -7.64
CA ASN A 215 10.71 -15.42 -8.66
C ASN A 215 10.40 -14.93 -10.09
N ALA A 216 9.40 -14.04 -10.26
CA ALA A 216 9.10 -13.45 -11.55
C ALA A 216 9.88 -12.15 -11.75
N ARG A 217 10.46 -12.00 -12.94
CA ARG A 217 11.04 -10.75 -13.43
C ARG A 217 10.18 -10.22 -14.57
N PRO A 218 9.55 -9.04 -14.42
CA PRO A 218 8.96 -8.34 -15.55
C PRO A 218 10.04 -7.97 -16.57
N ASN A 219 9.69 -7.80 -17.83
CA ASN A 219 10.60 -7.33 -18.87
C ASN A 219 11.35 -6.09 -18.38
N GLY A 220 12.63 -6.25 -18.07
CA GLY A 220 13.49 -5.23 -17.48
C GLY A 220 14.50 -4.65 -18.48
N ASN A 221 15.24 -3.65 -18.04
CA ASN A 221 16.34 -3.06 -18.82
C ASN A 221 17.38 -4.11 -19.18
N GLN A 222 17.85 -4.09 -20.43
CA GLN A 222 18.85 -5.02 -20.96
C GLN A 222 20.22 -4.95 -20.26
N GLY A 223 20.46 -3.93 -19.41
CA GLY A 223 21.72 -3.74 -18.68
C GLY A 223 21.76 -4.34 -17.27
N VAL A 224 20.69 -4.98 -16.79
CA VAL A 224 20.61 -5.57 -15.45
C VAL A 224 20.52 -7.09 -15.56
N THR A 225 21.42 -7.80 -14.89
CA THR A 225 21.37 -9.27 -14.85
C THR A 225 20.24 -9.77 -13.95
N ASP A 226 19.86 -11.04 -14.12
CA ASP A 226 18.85 -11.67 -13.27
C ASP A 226 19.30 -11.73 -11.81
N ASP A 227 20.58 -11.98 -11.59
CA ASP A 227 21.14 -12.01 -10.23
C ASP A 227 21.14 -10.63 -9.57
N GLU A 228 21.51 -9.56 -10.28
CA GLU A 228 21.41 -8.19 -9.77
C GLU A 228 19.95 -7.80 -9.43
N TYR A 229 19.01 -8.21 -10.29
CA TYR A 229 17.60 -7.98 -10.07
C TYR A 229 17.08 -8.73 -8.83
N MET A 230 17.38 -10.02 -8.72
CA MET A 230 16.94 -10.85 -7.59
C MET A 230 17.61 -10.47 -6.28
N ALA A 231 18.89 -10.06 -6.33
CA ALA A 231 19.55 -9.47 -5.16
C ALA A 231 18.79 -8.24 -4.65
N GLY A 232 18.47 -7.26 -5.51
CA GLY A 232 17.71 -6.09 -5.15
C GLY A 232 16.32 -6.41 -4.62
N LYS A 233 15.63 -7.38 -5.24
CA LYS A 233 14.30 -7.83 -4.81
C LYS A 233 14.32 -8.49 -3.44
N SER A 234 15.26 -9.38 -3.20
CA SER A 234 15.43 -10.06 -1.92
C SER A 234 15.78 -9.08 -0.80
N LEU A 235 16.67 -8.12 -1.06
CA LEU A 235 17.01 -7.05 -0.11
C LEU A 235 15.80 -6.20 0.26
N SER A 236 14.96 -5.90 -0.70
CA SER A 236 13.73 -5.16 -0.46
C SER A 236 12.80 -5.90 0.49
N HIS A 237 12.58 -7.20 0.28
CA HIS A 237 11.74 -8.00 1.16
C HIS A 237 12.38 -8.25 2.53
N CYS A 238 13.70 -8.36 2.59
CA CYS A 238 14.45 -8.38 3.85
C CYS A 238 14.12 -7.14 4.70
N TYR A 239 14.10 -5.95 4.10
CA TYR A 239 13.70 -4.73 4.79
C TYR A 239 12.22 -4.73 5.19
N GLU A 240 11.33 -5.19 4.33
CA GLU A 240 9.90 -5.20 4.62
C GLU A 240 9.52 -6.16 5.75
N TYR A 241 10.23 -7.30 5.88
CA TYR A 241 10.06 -8.29 6.95
C TYR A 241 11.08 -8.13 8.08
N ARG A 242 11.72 -6.97 8.22
CA ARG A 242 12.83 -6.73 9.17
C ARG A 242 12.52 -7.07 10.62
N TYR A 243 11.25 -7.03 11.02
CA TYR A 243 10.82 -7.34 12.39
C TYR A 243 10.44 -8.81 12.61
N CYS A 244 10.54 -9.65 11.57
CA CYS A 244 10.27 -11.08 11.59
C CYS A 244 11.53 -11.83 11.17
N HIS A 245 12.35 -12.28 12.15
CA HIS A 245 13.66 -12.88 11.86
C HIS A 245 13.57 -14.07 10.91
N LEU A 246 12.57 -14.96 11.08
CA LEU A 246 12.40 -16.13 10.23
C LEU A 246 12.27 -15.76 8.74
N LEU A 247 11.39 -14.82 8.41
CA LEU A 247 11.20 -14.36 7.03
C LEU A 247 12.37 -13.52 6.55
N ARG A 248 12.87 -12.62 7.40
CA ARG A 248 14.05 -11.79 7.09
C ARG A 248 15.24 -12.66 6.72
N ASP A 249 15.55 -13.68 7.50
CA ASP A 249 16.73 -14.53 7.30
C ASP A 249 16.64 -15.36 6.02
N LEU A 250 15.44 -15.79 5.60
CA LEU A 250 15.24 -16.41 4.28
C LEU A 250 15.60 -15.45 3.15
N PHE A 251 15.10 -14.21 3.21
CA PHE A 251 15.39 -13.20 2.19
C PHE A 251 16.87 -12.75 2.23
N VAL A 252 17.51 -12.72 3.40
CA VAL A 252 18.96 -12.48 3.52
C VAL A 252 19.75 -13.60 2.86
N ARG A 253 19.43 -14.87 3.13
CA ARG A 253 20.09 -16.02 2.48
C ARG A 253 19.95 -15.95 0.96
N ARG A 254 18.76 -15.63 0.46
CA ARG A 254 18.53 -15.46 -0.98
C ARG A 254 19.30 -14.27 -1.56
N ALA A 255 19.32 -13.14 -0.87
CA ALA A 255 20.08 -11.95 -1.28
C ALA A 255 21.57 -12.25 -1.37
N ASN A 256 22.15 -12.89 -0.35
CA ASN A 256 23.57 -13.23 -0.32
C ASN A 256 23.96 -14.19 -1.45
N ASN A 257 23.10 -15.15 -1.80
CA ASN A 257 23.36 -16.03 -2.94
C ASN A 257 23.47 -15.23 -4.25
N HIS A 258 22.50 -14.36 -4.54
CA HIS A 258 22.50 -13.56 -5.77
C HIS A 258 23.58 -12.47 -5.76
N LEU A 259 23.91 -11.87 -4.60
CA LEU A 259 25.04 -10.96 -4.49
C LEU A 259 26.37 -11.65 -4.83
N ARG A 260 26.56 -12.89 -4.37
CA ARG A 260 27.76 -13.68 -4.72
C ARG A 260 27.82 -13.92 -6.23
N LEU A 261 26.71 -14.29 -6.87
CA LEU A 261 26.64 -14.58 -8.31
C LEU A 261 26.83 -13.31 -9.17
N SER A 262 26.38 -12.17 -8.70
CA SER A 262 26.50 -10.88 -9.38
C SER A 262 27.80 -10.11 -9.09
N GLY A 263 28.73 -10.70 -8.31
CA GLY A 263 29.95 -10.00 -7.90
C GLY A 263 29.70 -8.82 -6.94
N GLY A 264 28.72 -8.95 -6.04
CA GLY A 264 28.35 -7.94 -5.04
C GLY A 264 27.42 -6.84 -5.56
N LYS A 265 26.90 -6.95 -6.77
CA LYS A 265 26.03 -5.95 -7.39
C LYS A 265 24.56 -6.28 -7.15
N PHE A 266 23.73 -5.24 -7.03
CA PHE A 266 22.29 -5.36 -7.00
C PHE A 266 21.59 -4.20 -7.73
N SER A 267 20.39 -4.45 -8.22
CA SER A 267 19.61 -3.46 -8.96
C SER A 267 18.45 -2.89 -8.14
N MET A 268 18.30 -1.56 -8.18
CA MET A 268 17.13 -0.87 -7.65
C MET A 268 15.82 -1.25 -8.37
N GLU A 269 15.89 -1.78 -9.59
CA GLU A 269 14.71 -2.23 -10.34
C GLU A 269 14.03 -3.42 -9.67
N GLY A 270 14.79 -4.30 -9.03
CA GLY A 270 14.26 -5.42 -8.27
C GLY A 270 13.53 -5.00 -6.99
N MET A 271 13.84 -3.83 -6.45
CA MET A 271 13.26 -3.39 -5.18
C MET A 271 11.80 -2.97 -5.31
N THR A 272 11.03 -3.20 -4.26
CA THR A 272 9.65 -2.71 -4.18
C THR A 272 9.61 -1.20 -4.26
N TYR A 273 8.50 -0.66 -4.79
CA TYR A 273 8.31 0.78 -4.93
C TYR A 273 8.49 1.52 -3.60
N HIS A 274 7.99 0.95 -2.51
CA HIS A 274 8.10 1.53 -1.17
C HIS A 274 9.57 1.68 -0.74
N VAL A 275 10.38 0.65 -0.90
CA VAL A 275 11.80 0.68 -0.54
C VAL A 275 12.58 1.64 -1.43
N ARG A 276 12.28 1.67 -2.74
CA ARG A 276 12.94 2.59 -3.68
C ARG A 276 12.71 4.08 -3.39
N GLN A 277 11.58 4.43 -2.78
CA GLN A 277 11.27 5.85 -2.47
C GLN A 277 12.17 6.44 -1.40
N PHE A 278 12.76 5.61 -0.57
CA PHE A 278 13.61 6.06 0.52
C PHE A 278 15.07 5.68 0.24
N SER A 279 15.87 6.62 -0.24
CA SER A 279 17.31 6.40 -0.46
C SER A 279 18.04 5.96 0.82
N THR A 280 17.55 6.39 1.99
CA THR A 280 18.02 5.95 3.31
C THR A 280 17.87 4.46 3.55
N HIS A 281 16.84 3.82 2.96
CA HIS A 281 16.64 2.37 3.09
C HIS A 281 17.75 1.56 2.42
N LYS A 282 18.31 2.06 1.31
CA LYS A 282 19.45 1.40 0.67
C LYS A 282 20.63 1.31 1.62
N GLY A 283 21.02 2.42 2.25
CA GLY A 283 22.11 2.44 3.23
C GLY A 283 21.84 1.55 4.44
N LEU A 284 20.61 1.53 4.96
CA LEU A 284 20.21 0.64 6.05
C LEU A 284 20.30 -0.85 5.65
N ILE A 285 19.91 -1.20 4.45
CA ILE A 285 20.01 -2.57 3.91
C ILE A 285 21.48 -2.98 3.80
N GLU A 286 22.33 -2.11 3.25
CA GLU A 286 23.77 -2.36 3.15
C GLU A 286 24.41 -2.55 4.52
N GLN A 287 24.07 -1.71 5.51
CA GLN A 287 24.52 -1.84 6.89
C GLN A 287 24.05 -3.17 7.53
N MET A 288 22.82 -3.57 7.28
CA MET A 288 22.28 -4.83 7.79
C MET A 288 23.04 -6.04 7.20
N LEU A 289 23.30 -6.02 5.89
CA LEU A 289 24.07 -7.09 5.23
C LEU A 289 25.51 -7.19 5.74
N SER A 290 26.11 -6.05 6.10
CA SER A 290 27.45 -5.99 6.70
C SER A 290 27.46 -6.38 8.20
N GLY A 291 26.29 -6.64 8.80
CA GLY A 291 26.17 -6.89 10.24
C GLY A 291 26.30 -5.66 11.12
N ALA A 292 26.40 -4.46 10.52
CA ALA A 292 26.54 -3.19 11.28
C ALA A 292 25.22 -2.69 11.89
N THR A 293 24.07 -3.19 11.39
CA THR A 293 22.75 -2.86 11.93
C THR A 293 21.97 -4.15 12.16
N SER A 294 21.41 -4.29 13.36
CA SER A 294 20.43 -5.35 13.68
C SER A 294 19.06 -4.74 13.88
N TRP A 295 18.03 -5.44 13.42
CA TRP A 295 16.63 -5.09 13.66
C TRP A 295 16.11 -5.88 14.85
N PRO A 296 15.29 -5.28 15.73
CA PRO A 296 14.66 -6.04 16.80
C PRO A 296 13.66 -7.07 16.23
N ASP A 297 13.68 -8.25 16.78
CA ASP A 297 12.69 -9.29 16.44
C ASP A 297 11.40 -9.03 17.23
N LEU A 298 10.45 -8.38 16.61
CA LEU A 298 9.16 -8.05 17.18
C LEU A 298 8.08 -9.10 16.90
N VAL A 299 8.23 -9.83 15.79
CA VAL A 299 7.26 -10.83 15.32
C VAL A 299 7.86 -12.21 15.47
N THR A 300 7.18 -13.07 16.21
CA THR A 300 7.53 -14.49 16.38
C THR A 300 6.71 -15.38 15.45
N SER A 301 7.09 -16.65 15.33
CA SER A 301 6.28 -17.66 14.65
C SER A 301 4.92 -17.86 15.34
N GLU A 302 4.85 -17.67 16.66
CA GLU A 302 3.62 -17.73 17.43
C GLU A 302 2.69 -16.56 17.12
N ASP A 303 3.22 -15.32 17.08
CA ASP A 303 2.46 -14.14 16.66
C ASP A 303 1.87 -14.32 15.26
N LEU A 304 2.65 -14.84 14.30
CA LEU A 304 2.18 -15.12 12.94
C LEU A 304 1.15 -16.25 12.90
N SER A 305 1.36 -17.32 13.67
CA SER A 305 0.41 -18.44 13.76
C SER A 305 -0.93 -17.97 14.31
N LEU A 306 -0.93 -17.16 15.36
CA LEU A 306 -2.14 -16.60 15.95
C LEU A 306 -2.87 -15.68 14.95
N HIS A 307 -2.13 -14.86 14.23
CA HIS A 307 -2.69 -13.98 13.20
C HIS A 307 -3.32 -14.78 12.05
N TRP A 308 -2.66 -15.82 11.55
CA TRP A 308 -3.13 -16.60 10.41
C TRP A 308 -4.28 -17.56 10.74
N ILE A 309 -4.31 -18.15 11.92
CA ILE A 309 -5.50 -18.89 12.40
C ILE A 309 -6.75 -18.02 12.33
N THR A 310 -6.60 -16.74 12.66
CA THR A 310 -7.72 -15.78 12.63
C THR A 310 -8.17 -15.44 11.19
N LEU A 311 -7.27 -15.49 10.22
CA LEU A 311 -7.53 -15.04 8.83
C LEU A 311 -7.81 -16.19 7.85
N ALA A 312 -7.13 -17.35 7.98
CA ALA A 312 -7.08 -18.37 6.94
C ALA A 312 -7.17 -19.82 7.44
N ASP A 313 -7.37 -20.06 8.73
CA ASP A 313 -7.28 -21.38 9.37
C ASP A 313 -5.94 -22.12 9.08
N LEU A 314 -4.86 -21.36 8.82
CA LEU A 314 -3.52 -21.88 8.56
C LEU A 314 -2.57 -21.39 9.65
N THR A 315 -1.73 -22.28 10.17
CA THR A 315 -0.66 -21.88 11.06
C THR A 315 0.59 -21.48 10.26
N PHE A 316 1.40 -20.59 10.81
CA PHE A 316 2.67 -20.23 10.19
C PHE A 316 3.59 -21.46 10.04
N THR A 317 3.56 -22.36 11.03
CA THR A 317 4.36 -23.59 11.02
C THR A 317 4.01 -24.50 9.85
N ASP A 318 2.72 -24.56 9.47
CA ASP A 318 2.27 -25.40 8.35
C ASP A 318 2.73 -24.87 6.99
N VAL A 319 2.80 -23.54 6.85
CA VAL A 319 3.14 -22.90 5.57
C VAL A 319 4.60 -22.47 5.45
N PHE A 320 5.37 -22.44 6.55
CA PHE A 320 6.76 -22.01 6.52
C PHE A 320 7.65 -22.86 5.59
N PRO A 321 7.56 -24.20 5.55
CA PRO A 321 8.32 -25.01 4.59
C PRO A 321 8.04 -24.64 3.13
N LEU A 322 6.81 -24.28 2.80
CA LEU A 322 6.45 -23.79 1.47
C LEU A 322 7.10 -22.42 1.20
N ILE A 323 7.03 -21.49 2.15
CA ILE A 323 7.68 -20.18 2.05
C ILE A 323 9.19 -20.37 1.79
N GLU A 324 9.82 -21.21 2.57
CA GLU A 324 11.25 -21.51 2.45
C GLU A 324 11.57 -22.08 1.07
N SER A 325 10.83 -23.07 0.59
CA SER A 325 11.03 -23.68 -0.72
C SER A 325 10.91 -22.67 -1.87
N VAL A 326 9.94 -21.75 -1.79
CA VAL A 326 9.72 -20.72 -2.82
C VAL A 326 10.83 -19.67 -2.79
N VAL A 327 11.22 -19.20 -1.62
CA VAL A 327 12.24 -18.15 -1.48
C VAL A 327 13.62 -18.66 -1.85
N LEU A 328 13.95 -19.92 -1.55
CA LEU A 328 15.28 -20.48 -1.77
C LEU A 328 15.42 -21.24 -3.10
N THR A 329 14.35 -21.36 -3.89
CA THR A 329 14.46 -22.01 -5.20
C THR A 329 15.31 -21.19 -6.18
N ASP A 330 16.11 -21.86 -7.00
CA ASP A 330 16.87 -21.23 -8.08
C ASP A 330 16.07 -21.06 -9.38
N ARG A 331 14.82 -21.52 -9.40
CA ARG A 331 13.95 -21.40 -10.57
C ARG A 331 13.33 -20.02 -10.67
N PHE A 332 13.36 -19.45 -11.87
CA PHE A 332 12.61 -18.24 -12.20
C PHE A 332 11.24 -18.64 -12.74
N GLY A 333 10.22 -17.83 -12.41
CA GLY A 333 8.87 -18.01 -12.90
C GLY A 333 7.80 -17.82 -11.85
N ILE A 334 6.54 -17.86 -12.28
CA ILE A 334 5.38 -17.84 -11.39
C ILE A 334 5.15 -19.29 -10.94
N LEU A 335 5.13 -19.51 -9.64
CA LEU A 335 4.83 -20.81 -9.06
C LEU A 335 3.32 -21.02 -8.99
N ASP A 336 2.84 -22.08 -9.63
CA ASP A 336 1.45 -22.53 -9.52
C ASP A 336 1.35 -23.60 -8.43
N ASN A 337 0.83 -23.21 -7.27
CA ASN A 337 0.68 -24.11 -6.12
C ASN A 337 -0.62 -23.75 -5.39
N GLU A 338 -1.43 -24.75 -5.07
CA GLU A 338 -2.74 -24.55 -4.43
C GLU A 338 -2.66 -23.88 -3.06
N ALA A 339 -1.65 -24.22 -2.27
CA ALA A 339 -1.41 -23.56 -0.97
C ALA A 339 -1.02 -22.08 -1.14
N LEU A 340 -0.24 -21.75 -2.18
CA LEU A 340 0.06 -20.36 -2.53
C LEU A 340 -1.19 -19.61 -2.98
N LYS A 341 -2.09 -20.23 -3.74
CA LYS A 341 -3.37 -19.61 -4.14
C LYS A 341 -4.17 -19.22 -2.91
N ARG A 342 -4.32 -20.11 -1.94
CA ARG A 342 -4.98 -19.79 -0.66
C ARG A 342 -4.33 -18.62 0.08
N LEU A 343 -3.00 -18.55 0.10
CA LEU A 343 -2.28 -17.43 0.71
C LEU A 343 -2.41 -16.10 -0.07
N VAL A 344 -2.68 -16.15 -1.38
CA VAL A 344 -2.85 -14.94 -2.21
C VAL A 344 -4.22 -14.31 -2.00
N ASP A 345 -5.26 -15.12 -1.76
CA ASP A 345 -6.64 -14.66 -1.60
C ASP A 345 -6.88 -14.00 -0.22
N TYR A 346 -5.90 -14.11 0.66
CA TYR A 346 -5.83 -13.45 1.96
C TYR A 346 -4.67 -12.44 1.98
#